data_fe2165f0b6a69137fa7dcfa2f12d5eca
#
_entry.id   fe2165f0b6a69137fa7dcfa2f12d5eca
#
_cell.length_a   1.000
_cell.length_b   1.000
_cell.length_c   1.000
_cell.angle_alpha   90.00
_cell.angle_beta   90.00
_cell.angle_gamma   90.00
#
_symmetry.space_group_name_H-M   'P 1'
#
loop_
_entity.id
_entity.type
_entity.pdbx_description
1 polymer ?
#
loop_
_entity_poly.entity_id
_entity_poly.type
_entity_poly.pdbx_seq_one_letter_code
_entity_poly.pdbx_strand_id
1 'polypeptide(L)'
;MAKTVVCGGGGFIGGHLVADLIRQGVDVRSVDVKPIDEWFQVSDKIDNQQLDLREKNACEKAVRGADIVYNLAADMGGMGFIENNKALCMLSVLINTHLCMAAKDAGVKRFFYASSACVYAADKQTDPNVTALKEEDAYPALPEDGYGWEKLFSERMCRHFREDFDLTTRTARYHNVYGPNGTYDGGREKAPAAICRKVIEAKLSGNHEIEIWGDGHQTRSFMWIDDCVKGTQMIMNGDYVDPLNLGSSELVSINRLVDLVEEIADVKLKRRYNLKAPKGVNGRNSDNTLIKKTFGWEPSTRLRDGLERTYAWIHDQMSAKH
;
A
#
# COMPACT_ATOMS: atom_id res chain seq x y z
N MET A 1 8.53 18.86 20.82
CA MET A 1 8.04 18.64 19.43
C MET A 1 6.91 17.61 19.52
N ALA A 2 5.97 17.66 18.57
CA ALA A 2 4.90 16.67 18.51
C ALA A 2 5.50 15.29 18.17
N LYS A 3 5.18 14.25 18.95
CA LYS A 3 5.65 12.90 18.67
C LYS A 3 4.75 12.20 17.67
N THR A 4 5.34 11.72 16.59
CA THR A 4 4.66 10.99 15.53
C THR A 4 4.97 9.50 15.59
N VAL A 5 3.95 8.66 15.58
CA VAL A 5 4.08 7.19 15.56
C VAL A 5 3.69 6.68 14.17
N VAL A 6 4.53 5.82 13.59
CA VAL A 6 4.25 5.10 12.35
C VAL A 6 4.16 3.61 12.64
N CYS A 7 2.93 3.09 12.69
CA CYS A 7 2.63 1.67 12.81
C CYS A 7 2.74 1.01 11.42
N GLY A 8 3.51 -0.07 11.30
CA GLY A 8 3.93 -0.63 10.02
C GLY A 8 5.19 0.03 9.45
N GLY A 9 6.01 0.68 10.33
CA GLY A 9 7.19 1.43 9.93
C GLY A 9 8.34 0.58 9.39
N GLY A 10 8.42 -0.70 9.73
CA GLY A 10 9.35 -1.67 9.13
C GLY A 10 8.90 -2.21 7.77
N GLY A 11 7.69 -1.84 7.31
CA GLY A 11 7.16 -2.22 6.01
C GLY A 11 7.56 -1.26 4.88
N PHE A 12 7.11 -1.57 3.66
CA PHE A 12 7.44 -0.81 2.46
C PHE A 12 6.99 0.66 2.53
N ILE A 13 5.67 0.92 2.62
CA ILE A 13 5.14 2.28 2.63
C ILE A 13 5.50 3.00 3.94
N GLY A 14 5.37 2.29 5.08
CA GLY A 14 5.70 2.84 6.39
C GLY A 14 7.15 3.24 6.52
N GLY A 15 8.08 2.43 6.02
CA GLY A 15 9.50 2.75 6.03
C GLY A 15 9.86 3.98 5.20
N HIS A 16 9.25 4.14 4.01
CA HIS A 16 9.42 5.37 3.23
C HIS A 16 8.84 6.60 3.93
N LEU A 17 7.68 6.47 4.59
CA LEU A 17 7.10 7.55 5.38
C LEU A 17 8.02 7.93 6.56
N VAL A 18 8.54 6.94 7.29
CA VAL A 18 9.49 7.17 8.40
C VAL A 18 10.73 7.89 7.90
N ALA A 19 11.33 7.43 6.79
CA ALA A 19 12.51 8.07 6.21
C ALA A 19 12.25 9.53 5.81
N ASP A 20 11.07 9.82 5.28
CA ASP A 20 10.67 11.18 4.90
C ASP A 20 10.44 12.08 6.13
N LEU A 21 9.74 11.59 7.15
CA LEU A 21 9.53 12.31 8.41
C LEU A 21 10.85 12.63 9.13
N ILE A 22 11.82 11.69 9.11
CA ILE A 22 13.17 11.94 9.66
C ILE A 22 13.86 13.09 8.91
N ARG A 23 13.78 13.12 7.57
CA ARG A 23 14.34 14.22 6.75
C ARG A 23 13.73 15.58 7.09
N GLN A 24 12.46 15.58 7.48
CA GLN A 24 11.74 16.79 7.93
C GLN A 24 12.05 17.18 9.39
N GLY A 25 12.86 16.42 10.11
CA GLY A 25 13.21 16.67 11.50
C GLY A 25 12.09 16.37 12.51
N VAL A 26 11.14 15.51 12.15
CA VAL A 26 10.02 15.10 13.02
C VAL A 26 10.52 14.09 14.07
N ASP A 27 10.05 14.20 15.33
CA ASP A 27 10.25 13.17 16.37
C ASP A 27 9.39 11.95 16.06
N VAL A 28 10.03 10.85 15.61
CA VAL A 28 9.35 9.65 15.12
C VAL A 28 9.55 8.47 16.06
N ARG A 29 8.48 7.73 16.31
CA ARG A 29 8.51 6.32 16.75
C ARG A 29 8.07 5.44 15.60
N SER A 30 8.91 4.49 15.21
CA SER A 30 8.64 3.49 14.18
C SER A 30 8.30 2.15 14.84
N VAL A 31 7.16 1.55 14.49
CA VAL A 31 6.66 0.32 15.12
C VAL A 31 6.30 -0.70 14.05
N ASP A 32 6.80 -1.93 14.17
CA ASP A 32 6.44 -3.05 13.30
C ASP A 32 6.56 -4.38 14.04
N VAL A 33 5.90 -5.42 13.55
CA VAL A 33 6.04 -6.79 14.05
C VAL A 33 7.32 -7.46 13.58
N LYS A 34 7.87 -7.03 12.43
CA LYS A 34 9.09 -7.56 11.87
C LYS A 34 10.29 -7.32 12.79
N PRO A 35 11.27 -8.22 12.82
CA PRO A 35 12.57 -7.95 13.41
C PRO A 35 13.20 -6.66 12.85
N ILE A 36 13.82 -5.86 13.72
CA ILE A 36 14.34 -4.53 13.34
C ILE A 36 15.45 -4.63 12.29
N ASP A 37 16.23 -5.70 12.27
CA ASP A 37 17.27 -5.97 11.31
C ASP A 37 16.76 -6.30 9.88
N GLU A 38 15.46 -6.57 9.75
CA GLU A 38 14.79 -6.71 8.45
C GLU A 38 14.23 -5.39 7.88
N TRP A 39 14.30 -4.30 8.64
CA TRP A 39 13.81 -3.00 8.17
C TRP A 39 14.84 -2.34 7.26
N PHE A 40 14.43 -1.89 6.07
CA PHE A 40 15.33 -1.19 5.16
C PHE A 40 15.72 0.21 5.63
N GLN A 41 14.99 0.76 6.58
CA GLN A 41 15.27 2.04 7.21
C GLN A 41 15.31 1.85 8.74
N VAL A 42 16.44 2.06 9.33
CA VAL A 42 16.67 2.12 10.77
C VAL A 42 17.53 3.33 11.05
N SER A 43 17.21 4.09 12.08
CA SER A 43 17.99 5.25 12.49
C SER A 43 18.07 5.30 14.00
N ASP A 44 19.27 5.53 14.53
CA ASP A 44 19.53 5.74 15.96
C ASP A 44 18.91 7.04 16.49
N LYS A 45 18.42 7.91 15.59
CA LYS A 45 17.80 9.19 15.92
C LYS A 45 16.33 9.08 16.29
N ILE A 46 15.73 7.89 16.13
CA ILE A 46 14.31 7.66 16.36
C ILE A 46 14.10 6.45 17.28
N ASP A 47 12.90 6.33 17.83
CA ASP A 47 12.47 5.22 18.68
C ASP A 47 11.94 4.07 17.79
N ASN A 48 12.77 3.03 17.56
CA ASN A 48 12.39 1.83 16.79
C ASN A 48 11.89 0.74 17.75
N GLN A 49 10.67 0.26 17.58
CA GLN A 49 10.06 -0.75 18.44
C GLN A 49 9.51 -1.94 17.65
N GLN A 50 9.97 -3.14 17.99
CA GLN A 50 9.35 -4.38 17.49
C GLN A 50 8.17 -4.75 18.38
N LEU A 51 6.94 -4.61 17.86
CA LEU A 51 5.69 -4.89 18.60
C LEU A 51 4.65 -5.52 17.68
N ASP A 52 3.94 -6.53 18.19
CA ASP A 52 2.75 -7.07 17.52
C ASP A 52 1.52 -6.24 17.90
N LEU A 53 1.07 -5.40 16.99
CA LEU A 53 -0.08 -4.50 17.21
C LEU A 53 -1.44 -5.20 17.18
N ARG A 54 -1.51 -6.53 16.98
CA ARG A 54 -2.71 -7.31 17.26
C ARG A 54 -2.99 -7.40 18.76
N GLU A 55 -1.96 -7.17 19.58
CA GLU A 55 -2.04 -7.18 21.03
C GLU A 55 -2.38 -5.78 21.58
N LYS A 56 -3.42 -5.70 22.43
CA LYS A 56 -3.88 -4.44 23.02
C LYS A 56 -2.77 -3.68 23.74
N ASN A 57 -2.01 -4.38 24.60
CA ASN A 57 -0.93 -3.77 25.38
C ASN A 57 0.20 -3.22 24.49
N ALA A 58 0.46 -3.85 23.33
CA ALA A 58 1.43 -3.36 22.37
C ALA A 58 0.97 -2.05 21.73
N CYS A 59 -0.32 -1.92 21.42
CA CYS A 59 -0.90 -0.68 20.92
C CYS A 59 -0.82 0.46 21.93
N GLU A 60 -1.14 0.20 23.22
CA GLU A 60 -1.02 1.18 24.30
C GLU A 60 0.44 1.66 24.46
N LYS A 61 1.41 0.73 24.37
CA LYS A 61 2.83 1.06 24.40
C LYS A 61 3.24 1.89 23.19
N ALA A 62 2.79 1.50 21.99
CA ALA A 62 3.14 2.17 20.74
C ALA A 62 2.70 3.64 20.73
N VAL A 63 1.49 3.96 21.21
CA VAL A 63 0.93 5.32 21.13
C VAL A 63 1.24 6.19 22.35
N ARG A 64 1.92 5.66 23.36
CA ARG A 64 2.23 6.41 24.59
C ARG A 64 2.98 7.70 24.31
N GLY A 65 2.38 8.85 24.68
CA GLY A 65 2.93 10.18 24.46
C GLY A 65 2.94 10.63 22.99
N ALA A 66 2.18 9.96 22.12
CA ALA A 66 2.04 10.34 20.72
C ALA A 66 1.02 11.48 20.56
N ASP A 67 1.32 12.43 19.68
CA ASP A 67 0.37 13.43 19.19
C ASP A 67 -0.29 12.98 17.87
N ILE A 68 0.46 12.25 17.04
CA ILE A 68 0.08 11.85 15.70
C ILE A 68 0.36 10.35 15.51
N VAL A 69 -0.61 9.62 14.97
CA VAL A 69 -0.47 8.19 14.68
C VAL A 69 -0.81 7.92 13.21
N TYR A 70 0.12 7.30 12.48
CA TYR A 70 -0.11 6.72 11.16
C TYR A 70 -0.27 5.22 11.30
N ASN A 71 -1.46 4.69 11.05
CA ASN A 71 -1.71 3.24 11.02
C ASN A 71 -1.61 2.71 9.59
N LEU A 72 -0.45 2.15 9.24
CA LEU A 72 -0.19 1.43 8.00
C LEU A 72 0.02 -0.07 8.23
N ALA A 73 -0.07 -0.51 9.48
CA ALA A 73 0.14 -1.90 9.84
C ALA A 73 -1.04 -2.78 9.37
N ALA A 74 -0.74 -3.80 8.60
CA ALA A 74 -1.71 -4.82 8.18
C ALA A 74 -0.98 -6.06 7.65
N ASP A 75 -1.59 -7.22 7.80
CA ASP A 75 -1.14 -8.43 7.12
C ASP A 75 -1.73 -8.45 5.71
N MET A 76 -0.88 -8.23 4.72
CA MET A 76 -1.31 -8.09 3.32
C MET A 76 -0.20 -8.48 2.34
N GLY A 77 -0.56 -8.62 1.09
CA GLY A 77 0.36 -8.91 -0.03
C GLY A 77 -0.30 -8.65 -1.38
N GLY A 78 0.25 -9.24 -2.43
CA GLY A 78 -0.39 -9.32 -3.75
C GLY A 78 -1.59 -10.27 -3.74
N MET A 79 -2.27 -10.40 -4.89
CA MET A 79 -3.51 -11.19 -5.00
C MET A 79 -3.34 -12.64 -4.56
N GLY A 80 -2.20 -13.27 -4.89
CA GLY A 80 -1.93 -14.65 -4.47
C GLY A 80 -1.91 -14.83 -2.95
N PHE A 81 -1.39 -13.84 -2.21
CA PHE A 81 -1.40 -13.88 -0.76
C PHE A 81 -2.81 -13.63 -0.20
N ILE A 82 -3.50 -12.60 -0.65
CA ILE A 82 -4.81 -12.17 -0.14
C ILE A 82 -5.86 -13.28 -0.35
N GLU A 83 -5.91 -13.89 -1.52
CA GLU A 83 -6.88 -14.95 -1.83
C GLU A 83 -6.67 -16.23 -1.02
N ASN A 84 -5.42 -16.55 -0.66
CA ASN A 84 -5.08 -17.76 0.07
C ASN A 84 -4.97 -17.57 1.60
N ASN A 85 -5.03 -16.32 2.10
CA ASN A 85 -4.85 -16.00 3.51
C ASN A 85 -5.94 -15.06 4.04
N LYS A 86 -7.20 -15.27 3.67
CA LYS A 86 -8.32 -14.38 3.97
C LYS A 86 -8.49 -14.13 5.46
N ALA A 87 -8.52 -15.18 6.28
CA ALA A 87 -8.64 -15.05 7.72
C ALA A 87 -7.48 -14.27 8.35
N LEU A 88 -6.24 -14.52 7.89
CA LEU A 88 -5.07 -13.80 8.36
C LEU A 88 -5.15 -12.30 8.03
N CYS A 89 -5.58 -11.95 6.82
CA CYS A 89 -5.83 -10.56 6.44
C CYS A 89 -6.90 -9.91 7.32
N MET A 90 -8.00 -10.63 7.63
CA MET A 90 -9.09 -10.12 8.48
C MET A 90 -8.65 -9.88 9.93
N LEU A 91 -7.68 -10.61 10.46
CA LEU A 91 -7.15 -10.37 11.81
C LEU A 91 -6.50 -8.98 11.95
N SER A 92 -6.18 -8.30 10.86
CA SER A 92 -5.72 -6.89 10.90
C SER A 92 -6.78 -5.94 11.48
N VAL A 93 -8.04 -6.34 11.57
CA VAL A 93 -9.09 -5.58 12.29
C VAL A 93 -8.72 -5.34 13.75
N LEU A 94 -8.02 -6.28 14.41
CA LEU A 94 -7.56 -6.13 15.78
C LEU A 94 -6.56 -4.97 15.91
N ILE A 95 -5.66 -4.83 14.94
CA ILE A 95 -4.67 -3.74 14.92
C ILE A 95 -5.38 -2.39 14.94
N ASN A 96 -6.30 -2.16 13.99
CA ASN A 96 -7.00 -0.88 13.91
C ASN A 96 -7.89 -0.63 15.13
N THR A 97 -8.59 -1.66 15.62
CA THR A 97 -9.45 -1.56 16.81
C THR A 97 -8.64 -1.15 18.03
N HIS A 98 -7.57 -1.87 18.34
CA HIS A 98 -6.75 -1.61 19.52
C HIS A 98 -6.01 -0.27 19.40
N LEU A 99 -5.54 0.11 18.19
CA LEU A 99 -4.90 1.41 17.98
C LEU A 99 -5.89 2.57 18.12
N CYS A 100 -7.12 2.47 17.60
CA CYS A 100 -8.14 3.52 17.80
C CYS A 100 -8.47 3.70 19.29
N MET A 101 -8.66 2.61 20.03
CA MET A 101 -8.90 2.64 21.48
C MET A 101 -7.72 3.29 22.22
N ALA A 102 -6.51 2.81 21.97
CA ALA A 102 -5.30 3.31 22.61
C ALA A 102 -5.02 4.78 22.26
N ALA A 103 -5.24 5.18 21.02
CA ALA A 103 -5.06 6.55 20.55
C ALA A 103 -6.04 7.51 21.24
N LYS A 104 -7.32 7.12 21.34
CA LYS A 104 -8.34 7.87 22.08
C LYS A 104 -7.95 8.03 23.56
N ASP A 105 -7.58 6.93 24.24
CA ASP A 105 -7.24 6.93 25.64
C ASP A 105 -5.94 7.72 25.94
N ALA A 106 -5.00 7.74 25.00
CA ALA A 106 -3.75 8.50 25.08
C ALA A 106 -3.88 9.98 24.70
N GLY A 107 -5.05 10.44 24.22
CA GLY A 107 -5.28 11.81 23.78
C GLY A 107 -4.54 12.18 22.49
N VAL A 108 -4.37 11.21 21.59
CA VAL A 108 -3.79 11.43 20.26
C VAL A 108 -4.62 12.47 19.49
N LYS A 109 -3.96 13.46 18.91
CA LYS A 109 -4.63 14.58 18.24
C LYS A 109 -5.10 14.22 16.81
N ARG A 110 -4.32 13.42 16.08
CA ARG A 110 -4.64 12.99 14.72
C ARG A 110 -4.27 11.52 14.49
N PHE A 111 -5.17 10.79 13.87
CA PHE A 111 -5.01 9.38 13.55
C PHE A 111 -5.25 9.15 12.05
N PHE A 112 -4.26 8.60 11.35
CA PHE A 112 -4.37 8.23 9.95
C PHE A 112 -4.57 6.73 9.80
N TYR A 113 -5.48 6.33 8.92
CA TYR A 113 -5.71 4.94 8.54
C TYR A 113 -5.42 4.70 7.06
N ALA A 114 -4.53 3.75 6.78
CA ALA A 114 -4.26 3.26 5.44
C ALA A 114 -5.30 2.21 5.03
N SER A 115 -6.31 2.65 4.31
CA SER A 115 -7.29 1.80 3.64
C SER A 115 -6.77 1.34 2.27
N SER A 116 -7.61 0.74 1.45
CA SER A 116 -7.23 0.11 0.19
C SER A 116 -8.33 0.25 -0.86
N ALA A 117 -7.94 0.22 -2.14
CA ALA A 117 -8.88 0.07 -3.24
C ALA A 117 -9.65 -1.27 -3.23
N CYS A 118 -9.29 -2.22 -2.36
CA CYS A 118 -10.03 -3.46 -2.16
C CYS A 118 -11.39 -3.25 -1.46
N VAL A 119 -11.69 -2.05 -0.96
CA VAL A 119 -13.00 -1.69 -0.40
C VAL A 119 -14.07 -1.46 -1.46
N TYR A 120 -13.68 -1.23 -2.70
CA TYR A 120 -14.63 -0.97 -3.78
C TYR A 120 -15.44 -2.18 -4.17
N ALA A 121 -16.71 -1.93 -4.53
CA ALA A 121 -17.65 -2.97 -4.92
C ALA A 121 -17.13 -3.77 -6.15
N ALA A 122 -17.10 -5.10 -6.02
CA ALA A 122 -16.50 -5.99 -6.99
C ALA A 122 -17.23 -5.98 -8.34
N ASP A 123 -18.55 -5.78 -8.34
CA ASP A 123 -19.40 -5.68 -9.54
C ASP A 123 -19.05 -4.50 -10.44
N LYS A 124 -18.45 -3.43 -9.88
CA LYS A 124 -17.95 -2.27 -10.64
C LYS A 124 -16.58 -2.51 -11.29
N GLN A 125 -15.96 -3.65 -11.11
CA GLN A 125 -14.58 -3.97 -11.50
C GLN A 125 -14.50 -5.18 -12.45
N THR A 126 -15.58 -5.46 -13.14
CA THR A 126 -15.73 -6.65 -14.04
C THR A 126 -15.20 -6.43 -15.45
N ASP A 127 -14.97 -5.18 -15.87
CA ASP A 127 -14.47 -4.82 -17.19
C ASP A 127 -13.00 -4.34 -17.10
N PRO A 128 -12.09 -4.81 -17.99
CA PRO A 128 -10.75 -4.24 -18.10
C PRO A 128 -10.74 -2.73 -18.45
N ASN A 129 -11.76 -2.24 -19.17
CA ASN A 129 -11.95 -0.81 -19.47
C ASN A 129 -12.75 -0.11 -18.36
N VAL A 130 -12.47 -0.44 -17.12
CA VAL A 130 -13.20 0.09 -15.97
C VAL A 130 -13.25 1.61 -15.96
N THR A 131 -14.44 2.17 -15.67
CA THR A 131 -14.54 3.57 -15.26
C THR A 131 -13.78 3.76 -13.96
N ALA A 132 -12.98 4.84 -13.87
CA ALA A 132 -12.21 5.12 -12.66
C ALA A 132 -13.12 5.20 -11.43
N LEU A 133 -12.73 4.50 -10.36
CA LEU A 133 -13.54 4.35 -9.15
C LEU A 133 -13.50 5.62 -8.32
N LYS A 134 -14.68 6.14 -8.03
CA LYS A 134 -14.88 7.28 -7.12
C LYS A 134 -15.09 6.78 -5.68
N GLU A 135 -14.90 7.65 -4.72
CA GLU A 135 -15.00 7.30 -3.31
C GLU A 135 -16.38 6.73 -2.93
N GLU A 136 -17.45 7.17 -3.58
CA GLU A 136 -18.83 6.68 -3.41
C GLU A 136 -19.02 5.22 -3.90
N ASP A 137 -18.18 4.73 -4.81
CA ASP A 137 -18.27 3.39 -5.41
C ASP A 137 -17.94 2.25 -4.43
N ALA A 138 -17.54 2.55 -3.20
CA ALA A 138 -17.44 1.57 -2.13
C ALA A 138 -18.82 1.09 -1.62
N TYR A 139 -19.90 1.76 -2.04
CA TYR A 139 -21.27 1.44 -1.62
C TYR A 139 -22.21 1.33 -2.83
N PRO A 140 -23.22 0.40 -2.78
CA PRO A 140 -23.44 -0.63 -1.75
C PRO A 140 -22.22 -1.51 -1.54
N ALA A 141 -21.95 -1.93 -0.28
CA ALA A 141 -20.74 -2.65 0.07
C ALA A 141 -20.67 -4.05 -0.56
N LEU A 142 -19.67 -4.26 -1.41
CA LEU A 142 -19.31 -5.56 -1.98
C LEU A 142 -17.78 -5.64 -2.17
N PRO A 143 -17.00 -5.41 -1.09
CA PRO A 143 -15.54 -5.37 -1.18
C PRO A 143 -14.93 -6.72 -1.50
N GLU A 144 -13.64 -6.75 -1.84
CA GLU A 144 -12.88 -8.00 -1.97
C GLU A 144 -12.96 -8.82 -0.69
N ASP A 145 -13.16 -10.13 -0.86
CA ASP A 145 -13.35 -11.05 0.26
C ASP A 145 -12.11 -11.09 1.19
N GLY A 146 -12.36 -11.09 2.50
CA GLY A 146 -11.33 -11.04 3.54
C GLY A 146 -10.73 -9.63 3.70
N TYR A 147 -9.69 -9.32 2.96
CA TYR A 147 -8.94 -8.06 3.10
C TYR A 147 -9.78 -6.80 2.84
N GLY A 148 -10.62 -6.81 1.80
CA GLY A 148 -11.49 -5.67 1.48
C GLY A 148 -12.52 -5.40 2.58
N TRP A 149 -13.11 -6.45 3.15
CA TRP A 149 -14.05 -6.33 4.27
C TRP A 149 -13.38 -5.78 5.53
N GLU A 150 -12.18 -6.25 5.87
CA GLU A 150 -11.41 -5.70 7.00
C GLU A 150 -11.17 -4.20 6.80
N LYS A 151 -10.72 -3.80 5.62
CA LYS A 151 -10.44 -2.40 5.30
C LYS A 151 -11.68 -1.53 5.39
N LEU A 152 -12.79 -1.95 4.80
CA LEU A 152 -14.05 -1.20 4.83
C LEU A 152 -14.63 -1.09 6.26
N PHE A 153 -14.58 -2.16 7.05
CA PHE A 153 -14.96 -2.14 8.45
C PHE A 153 -14.11 -1.13 9.24
N SER A 154 -12.80 -1.14 9.03
CA SER A 154 -11.87 -0.24 9.72
C SER A 154 -12.07 1.23 9.33
N GLU A 155 -12.45 1.53 8.08
CA GLU A 155 -12.89 2.90 7.68
C GLU A 155 -14.10 3.34 8.51
N ARG A 156 -15.11 2.46 8.66
CA ARG A 156 -16.31 2.74 9.47
C ARG A 156 -15.95 2.98 10.93
N MET A 157 -15.04 2.16 11.48
CA MET A 157 -14.56 2.34 12.84
C MET A 157 -13.87 3.70 13.02
N CYS A 158 -12.95 4.09 12.14
CA CYS A 158 -12.30 5.40 12.20
C CYS A 158 -13.33 6.54 12.17
N ARG A 159 -14.36 6.45 11.30
CA ARG A 159 -15.44 7.42 11.25
C ARG A 159 -16.17 7.54 12.59
N HIS A 160 -16.61 6.41 13.17
CA HIS A 160 -17.38 6.43 14.41
C HIS A 160 -16.53 6.84 15.62
N PHE A 161 -15.23 6.50 15.66
CA PHE A 161 -14.33 7.06 16.68
C PHE A 161 -14.20 8.58 16.60
N ARG A 162 -14.28 9.14 15.41
CA ARG A 162 -14.36 10.62 15.23
C ARG A 162 -15.68 11.19 15.72
N GLU A 163 -16.81 10.53 15.41
CA GLU A 163 -18.16 10.99 15.74
C GLU A 163 -18.47 10.85 17.24
N ASP A 164 -18.05 9.76 17.88
CA ASP A 164 -18.43 9.42 19.26
C ASP A 164 -17.38 9.86 20.29
N PHE A 165 -16.11 9.98 19.90
CA PHE A 165 -14.99 10.22 20.83
C PHE A 165 -14.07 11.37 20.43
N ASP A 166 -14.42 12.16 19.43
CA ASP A 166 -13.65 13.31 18.93
C ASP A 166 -12.21 12.99 18.48
N LEU A 167 -11.90 11.70 18.19
CA LEU A 167 -10.61 11.32 17.63
C LEU A 167 -10.51 11.81 16.19
N THR A 168 -9.71 12.82 15.91
CA THR A 168 -9.55 13.33 14.55
C THR A 168 -8.93 12.27 13.63
N THR A 169 -9.76 11.59 12.84
CA THR A 169 -9.30 10.53 11.92
C THR A 169 -9.22 11.01 10.48
N ARG A 170 -8.27 10.45 9.71
CA ARG A 170 -8.08 10.65 8.27
C ARG A 170 -7.88 9.29 7.61
N THR A 171 -8.39 9.11 6.41
CA THR A 171 -8.32 7.81 5.72
C THR A 171 -7.97 8.01 4.26
N ALA A 172 -6.99 7.25 3.77
CA ALA A 172 -6.67 7.14 2.36
C ALA A 172 -6.91 5.73 1.83
N ARG A 173 -7.53 5.60 0.67
CA ARG A 173 -7.67 4.34 -0.08
C ARG A 173 -6.51 4.22 -1.04
N TYR A 174 -5.48 3.46 -0.67
CA TYR A 174 -4.32 3.25 -1.51
C TYR A 174 -4.63 2.36 -2.70
N HIS A 175 -4.27 2.83 -3.91
CA HIS A 175 -4.27 2.04 -5.13
C HIS A 175 -2.84 1.59 -5.46
N ASN A 176 -2.60 0.26 -5.44
CA ASN A 176 -1.38 -0.42 -5.89
C ASN A 176 -0.07 0.39 -5.85
N VAL A 177 0.46 0.61 -4.67
CA VAL A 177 1.74 1.31 -4.50
C VAL A 177 2.91 0.42 -4.91
N TYR A 178 3.92 0.98 -5.58
CA TYR A 178 5.15 0.30 -5.99
C TYR A 178 6.37 1.22 -5.88
N GLY A 179 7.56 0.62 -5.84
CA GLY A 179 8.83 1.32 -5.74
C GLY A 179 9.94 0.47 -5.13
N PRO A 180 11.16 1.01 -5.00
CA PRO A 180 12.26 0.37 -4.29
C PRO A 180 11.92 0.03 -2.84
N ASN A 181 12.58 -0.96 -2.27
CA ASN A 181 12.35 -1.51 -0.93
C ASN A 181 10.97 -2.18 -0.74
N GLY A 182 10.17 -2.32 -1.80
CA GLY A 182 8.98 -3.17 -1.81
C GLY A 182 9.35 -4.64 -1.95
N THR A 183 8.49 -5.53 -1.41
CA THR A 183 8.64 -6.98 -1.61
C THR A 183 8.60 -7.32 -3.10
N TYR A 184 9.62 -8.00 -3.61
CA TYR A 184 9.72 -8.42 -5.01
C TYR A 184 9.76 -9.94 -5.19
N ASP A 185 9.86 -10.70 -4.09
CA ASP A 185 9.92 -12.15 -4.05
C ASP A 185 9.21 -12.70 -2.81
N GLY A 186 8.94 -14.04 -2.75
CA GLY A 186 8.39 -14.70 -1.57
C GLY A 186 6.85 -14.74 -1.51
N GLY A 187 6.13 -14.42 -2.60
CA GLY A 187 4.68 -14.62 -2.73
C GLY A 187 3.80 -13.48 -2.21
N ARG A 188 4.39 -12.41 -1.67
CA ARG A 188 3.67 -11.19 -1.25
C ARG A 188 3.83 -10.01 -2.20
N GLU A 189 4.63 -10.17 -3.24
CA GLU A 189 4.94 -9.12 -4.21
C GLU A 189 3.73 -8.72 -5.05
N LYS A 190 3.67 -7.44 -5.41
CA LYS A 190 2.69 -6.90 -6.37
C LYS A 190 3.23 -6.95 -7.80
N ALA A 191 2.33 -6.83 -8.78
CA ALA A 191 2.65 -7.01 -10.20
C ALA A 191 3.88 -6.22 -10.70
N PRO A 192 4.10 -4.93 -10.40
CA PRO A 192 5.29 -4.22 -10.88
C PRO A 192 6.60 -4.88 -10.42
N ALA A 193 6.72 -5.21 -9.13
CA ALA A 193 7.91 -5.83 -8.59
C ALA A 193 8.08 -7.28 -9.09
N ALA A 194 6.99 -8.06 -9.13
CA ALA A 194 7.01 -9.44 -9.64
C ALA A 194 7.45 -9.49 -11.11
N ILE A 195 6.96 -8.58 -11.95
CA ILE A 195 7.32 -8.54 -13.38
C ILE A 195 8.77 -8.09 -13.56
N CYS A 196 9.23 -7.06 -12.83
CA CYS A 196 10.64 -6.68 -12.84
C CYS A 196 11.55 -7.87 -12.49
N ARG A 197 11.26 -8.58 -11.38
CA ARG A 197 12.03 -9.78 -10.99
C ARG A 197 12.02 -10.84 -12.08
N LYS A 198 10.86 -11.22 -12.60
CA LYS A 198 10.72 -12.26 -13.63
C LYS A 198 11.48 -11.91 -14.91
N VAL A 199 11.47 -10.64 -15.33
CA VAL A 199 12.23 -10.18 -16.51
C VAL A 199 13.74 -10.26 -16.25
N ILE A 200 14.20 -9.87 -15.06
CA ILE A 200 15.61 -9.97 -14.66
C ILE A 200 16.04 -11.45 -14.65
N GLU A 201 15.27 -12.35 -14.01
CA GLU A 201 15.52 -13.79 -13.99
C GLU A 201 15.62 -14.39 -15.39
N ALA A 202 14.68 -14.07 -16.28
CA ALA A 202 14.66 -14.54 -17.65
C ALA A 202 15.87 -14.06 -18.46
N LYS A 203 16.32 -12.81 -18.24
CA LYS A 203 17.50 -12.23 -18.87
C LYS A 203 18.79 -12.90 -18.37
N LEU A 204 18.94 -13.05 -17.05
CA LEU A 204 20.13 -13.64 -16.42
C LEU A 204 20.29 -15.14 -16.73
N SER A 205 19.18 -15.88 -16.73
CA SER A 205 19.19 -17.32 -17.02
C SER A 205 19.28 -17.66 -18.51
N GLY A 206 19.08 -16.70 -19.41
CA GLY A 206 18.99 -16.92 -20.86
C GLY A 206 17.72 -17.69 -21.30
N ASN A 207 16.74 -17.89 -20.41
CA ASN A 207 15.49 -18.62 -20.70
C ASN A 207 14.44 -17.72 -21.37
N HIS A 208 14.64 -16.67 -21.89
CA HIS A 208 13.78 -15.77 -22.67
C HIS A 208 12.25 -16.01 -22.61
N GLU A 209 11.71 -16.55 -21.48
CA GLU A 209 10.29 -16.78 -21.24
C GLU A 209 9.83 -16.09 -19.95
N ILE A 210 8.57 -15.56 -19.96
CA ILE A 210 7.94 -14.99 -18.78
C ILE A 210 6.53 -15.59 -18.58
N GLU A 211 6.22 -16.01 -17.34
CA GLU A 211 4.87 -16.41 -16.97
C GLU A 211 4.05 -15.20 -16.52
N ILE A 212 2.88 -15.03 -17.13
CA ILE A 212 1.88 -14.00 -16.82
C ILE A 212 0.66 -14.68 -16.22
N TRP A 213 0.21 -14.21 -15.06
CA TRP A 213 -1.01 -14.69 -14.45
C TRP A 213 -2.25 -14.09 -15.12
N GLY A 214 -3.22 -14.95 -15.45
CA GLY A 214 -4.36 -14.60 -16.27
C GLY A 214 -3.99 -14.50 -17.75
N ASP A 215 -4.76 -13.75 -18.51
CA ASP A 215 -4.57 -13.48 -19.95
C ASP A 215 -3.78 -12.20 -20.23
N GLY A 216 -3.41 -11.46 -19.17
CA GLY A 216 -2.68 -10.21 -19.26
C GLY A 216 -3.52 -8.99 -19.69
N HIS A 217 -4.82 -9.17 -19.93
CA HIS A 217 -5.73 -8.07 -20.30
C HIS A 217 -6.31 -7.33 -19.09
N GLN A 218 -6.26 -7.92 -17.90
CA GLN A 218 -6.67 -7.24 -16.67
C GLN A 218 -5.87 -5.95 -16.49
N THR A 219 -6.56 -4.88 -16.06
CA THR A 219 -5.97 -3.55 -15.97
C THR A 219 -5.86 -3.06 -14.54
N ARG A 220 -4.81 -2.32 -14.26
CA ARG A 220 -4.54 -1.65 -12.98
C ARG A 220 -3.90 -0.28 -13.21
N SER A 221 -4.05 0.59 -12.25
CA SER A 221 -3.16 1.73 -12.07
C SER A 221 -2.17 1.45 -10.94
N PHE A 222 -0.96 2.00 -11.06
CA PHE A 222 0.12 1.80 -10.11
C PHE A 222 0.69 3.16 -9.67
N MET A 223 0.68 3.41 -8.37
CA MET A 223 1.14 4.68 -7.81
C MET A 223 2.57 4.57 -7.30
N TRP A 224 3.39 5.54 -7.68
CA TRP A 224 4.78 5.66 -7.21
C TRP A 224 4.84 5.94 -5.70
N ILE A 225 5.82 5.35 -5.02
CA ILE A 225 5.96 5.42 -3.56
C ILE A 225 6.10 6.85 -3.03
N ASP A 226 6.85 7.74 -3.69
CA ASP A 226 7.01 9.11 -3.20
C ASP A 226 5.69 9.91 -3.32
N ASP A 227 4.89 9.67 -4.37
CA ASP A 227 3.55 10.24 -4.48
C ASP A 227 2.63 9.72 -3.36
N CYS A 228 2.74 8.43 -3.01
CA CYS A 228 2.02 7.84 -1.90
C CYS A 228 2.38 8.52 -0.56
N VAL A 229 3.65 8.66 -0.25
CA VAL A 229 4.13 9.30 0.98
C VAL A 229 3.67 10.75 1.07
N LYS A 230 3.81 11.50 -0.03
CA LYS A 230 3.37 12.89 -0.12
C LYS A 230 1.87 13.02 0.09
N GLY A 231 1.05 12.25 -0.63
CA GLY A 231 -0.41 12.27 -0.50
C GLY A 231 -0.87 11.84 0.90
N THR A 232 -0.22 10.85 1.51
CA THR A 232 -0.48 10.41 2.89
C THR A 232 -0.32 11.57 3.88
N GLN A 233 0.77 12.32 3.79
CA GLN A 233 1.01 13.47 4.67
C GLN A 233 0.05 14.64 4.38
N MET A 234 -0.29 14.88 3.11
CA MET A 234 -1.28 15.90 2.75
C MET A 234 -2.66 15.58 3.34
N ILE A 235 -3.11 14.33 3.23
CA ILE A 235 -4.40 13.88 3.80
C ILE A 235 -4.36 13.96 5.32
N MET A 236 -3.27 13.49 5.96
CA MET A 236 -3.12 13.56 7.42
C MET A 236 -3.21 15.00 7.95
N ASN A 237 -2.58 15.94 7.27
CA ASN A 237 -2.50 17.34 7.68
C ASN A 237 -3.70 18.18 7.25
N GLY A 238 -4.50 17.68 6.30
CA GLY A 238 -5.67 18.37 5.78
C GLY A 238 -6.91 18.25 6.67
N ASP A 239 -7.97 18.97 6.28
CA ASP A 239 -9.23 19.03 7.04
C ASP A 239 -10.34 18.13 6.47
N TYR A 240 -10.13 17.54 5.29
CA TYR A 240 -11.09 16.60 4.70
C TYR A 240 -11.17 15.32 5.52
N VAL A 241 -12.39 14.92 5.90
CA VAL A 241 -12.61 13.90 6.94
C VAL A 241 -13.03 12.53 6.43
N ASP A 242 -13.60 12.46 5.22
CA ASP A 242 -14.03 11.19 4.64
C ASP A 242 -12.88 10.49 3.89
N PRO A 243 -12.99 9.19 3.60
CA PRO A 243 -11.97 8.48 2.86
C PRO A 243 -11.69 9.12 1.49
N LEU A 244 -10.42 9.24 1.12
CA LEU A 244 -9.95 9.76 -0.16
C LEU A 244 -9.20 8.70 -0.96
N ASN A 245 -9.43 8.66 -2.26
CA ASN A 245 -8.57 7.95 -3.18
C ASN A 245 -7.15 8.51 -3.15
N LEU A 246 -6.19 7.62 -3.07
CA LEU A 246 -4.78 7.94 -3.27
C LEU A 246 -4.17 6.91 -4.21
N GLY A 247 -4.13 7.25 -5.49
CA GLY A 247 -3.73 6.36 -6.57
C GLY A 247 -3.36 7.10 -7.84
N SER A 248 -2.73 6.39 -8.77
CA SER A 248 -2.49 6.91 -10.13
C SER A 248 -3.74 6.74 -10.99
N SER A 249 -3.99 7.67 -11.89
CA SER A 249 -5.01 7.57 -12.94
C SER A 249 -4.48 6.89 -14.23
N GLU A 250 -3.18 6.58 -14.31
CA GLU A 250 -2.55 5.91 -15.45
C GLU A 250 -2.92 4.42 -15.47
N LEU A 251 -3.98 4.07 -16.23
CA LEU A 251 -4.47 2.71 -16.34
C LEU A 251 -3.67 1.93 -17.39
N VAL A 252 -3.14 0.76 -17.02
CA VAL A 252 -2.41 -0.12 -17.92
C VAL A 252 -2.85 -1.58 -17.78
N SER A 253 -2.80 -2.35 -18.88
CA SER A 253 -2.93 -3.80 -18.80
C SER A 253 -1.66 -4.45 -18.25
N ILE A 254 -1.77 -5.66 -17.72
CA ILE A 254 -0.58 -6.42 -17.30
C ILE A 254 0.35 -6.70 -18.50
N ASN A 255 -0.21 -6.92 -19.70
CA ASN A 255 0.60 -7.05 -20.92
C ASN A 255 1.42 -5.78 -21.19
N ARG A 256 0.80 -4.57 -21.06
CA ARG A 256 1.52 -3.31 -21.24
C ARG A 256 2.57 -3.09 -20.14
N LEU A 257 2.29 -3.51 -18.91
CA LEU A 257 3.27 -3.47 -17.81
C LEU A 257 4.50 -4.34 -18.15
N VAL A 258 4.29 -5.54 -18.72
CA VAL A 258 5.39 -6.39 -19.21
C VAL A 258 6.16 -5.72 -20.33
N ASP A 259 5.46 -5.11 -21.33
CA ASP A 259 6.12 -4.37 -22.41
C ASP A 259 7.05 -3.29 -21.88
N LEU A 260 6.58 -2.50 -20.90
CA LEU A 260 7.39 -1.42 -20.29
C LEU A 260 8.65 -1.95 -19.61
N VAL A 261 8.54 -3.07 -18.90
CA VAL A 261 9.72 -3.67 -18.22
C VAL A 261 10.66 -4.32 -19.23
N GLU A 262 10.15 -4.94 -20.30
CA GLU A 262 10.96 -5.47 -21.41
C GLU A 262 11.73 -4.34 -22.11
N GLU A 263 11.07 -3.18 -22.37
CA GLU A 263 11.71 -1.98 -22.93
C GLU A 263 12.83 -1.45 -22.02
N ILE A 264 12.62 -1.39 -20.70
CA ILE A 264 13.62 -0.97 -19.71
C ILE A 264 14.80 -1.94 -19.66
N ALA A 265 14.52 -3.24 -19.74
CA ALA A 265 15.53 -4.29 -19.67
C ALA A 265 16.28 -4.50 -21.00
N ASP A 266 15.86 -3.87 -22.09
CA ASP A 266 16.32 -4.13 -23.46
C ASP A 266 16.29 -5.62 -23.80
N VAL A 267 15.12 -6.24 -23.62
CA VAL A 267 14.88 -7.67 -23.89
C VAL A 267 13.46 -7.89 -24.42
N LYS A 268 13.27 -8.91 -25.22
CA LYS A 268 11.94 -9.40 -25.63
C LYS A 268 11.77 -10.84 -25.20
N LEU A 269 10.69 -11.12 -24.46
CA LEU A 269 10.43 -12.43 -23.87
C LEU A 269 9.21 -13.08 -24.52
N LYS A 270 9.24 -14.40 -24.61
CA LYS A 270 8.07 -15.21 -24.96
C LYS A 270 7.15 -15.30 -23.74
N ARG A 271 5.88 -14.93 -23.92
CA ARG A 271 4.87 -14.91 -22.87
C ARG A 271 4.15 -16.25 -22.75
N ARG A 272 4.08 -16.77 -21.53
CA ARG A 272 3.29 -17.96 -21.19
C ARG A 272 2.20 -17.53 -20.19
N TYR A 273 0.94 -17.66 -20.62
CA TYR A 273 -0.22 -17.25 -19.82
C TYR A 273 -0.71 -18.37 -18.91
N ASN A 274 -0.80 -18.12 -17.61
CA ASN A 274 -1.35 -19.04 -16.63
C ASN A 274 -2.78 -18.60 -16.25
N LEU A 275 -3.77 -19.13 -17.00
CA LEU A 275 -5.18 -18.76 -16.83
C LEU A 275 -5.79 -19.24 -15.52
N LYS A 276 -5.13 -20.15 -14.80
CA LYS A 276 -5.61 -20.69 -13.50
C LYS A 276 -5.06 -19.90 -12.31
N ALA A 277 -4.07 -19.06 -12.52
CA ALA A 277 -3.48 -18.26 -11.43
C ALA A 277 -4.44 -17.15 -10.98
N PRO A 278 -4.39 -16.75 -9.70
CA PRO A 278 -5.19 -15.67 -9.15
C PRO A 278 -4.93 -14.34 -9.90
N LYS A 279 -5.95 -13.76 -10.51
CA LYS A 279 -5.83 -12.48 -11.22
C LYS A 279 -6.56 -11.31 -10.54
N GLY A 280 -7.43 -11.61 -9.57
CA GLY A 280 -8.30 -10.63 -8.93
C GLY A 280 -9.33 -10.05 -9.90
N VAL A 281 -9.74 -8.79 -9.68
CA VAL A 281 -10.72 -8.07 -10.51
C VAL A 281 -10.20 -7.83 -11.93
N ASN A 282 -11.08 -7.64 -12.92
CA ASN A 282 -10.69 -7.42 -14.31
C ASN A 282 -10.13 -5.99 -14.54
N GLY A 283 -10.66 -4.98 -13.88
CA GLY A 283 -10.17 -3.60 -14.00
C GLY A 283 -10.23 -2.86 -12.66
N ARG A 284 -9.22 -2.02 -12.39
CA ARG A 284 -9.20 -1.13 -11.24
C ARG A 284 -8.38 0.13 -11.54
N ASN A 285 -9.03 1.29 -11.45
CA ASN A 285 -8.41 2.60 -11.64
C ASN A 285 -8.86 3.56 -10.55
N SER A 286 -8.08 4.59 -10.27
CA SER A 286 -8.38 5.65 -9.31
C SER A 286 -9.00 6.85 -10.00
N ASP A 287 -10.18 7.30 -9.57
CA ASP A 287 -10.64 8.65 -9.85
C ASP A 287 -10.01 9.62 -8.85
N ASN A 288 -9.22 10.55 -9.36
CA ASN A 288 -8.48 11.52 -8.53
C ASN A 288 -9.16 12.90 -8.46
N THR A 289 -10.40 13.02 -8.95
CA THR A 289 -11.13 14.30 -8.97
C THR A 289 -11.25 14.91 -7.59
N LEU A 290 -11.57 14.09 -6.58
CA LEU A 290 -11.81 14.58 -5.23
C LEU A 290 -10.52 15.04 -4.53
N ILE A 291 -9.44 14.26 -4.60
CA ILE A 291 -8.15 14.65 -4.01
C ILE A 291 -7.57 15.90 -4.69
N LYS A 292 -7.71 16.01 -6.02
CA LYS A 292 -7.29 17.18 -6.79
C LYS A 292 -8.09 18.42 -6.42
N LYS A 293 -9.41 18.29 -6.25
CA LYS A 293 -10.28 19.38 -5.80
C LYS A 293 -9.94 19.83 -4.38
N THR A 294 -9.63 18.88 -3.50
CA THR A 294 -9.39 19.16 -2.07
C THR A 294 -8.03 19.80 -1.83
N PHE A 295 -6.98 19.33 -2.53
CA PHE A 295 -5.59 19.71 -2.24
C PHE A 295 -4.87 20.42 -3.40
N GLY A 296 -5.52 20.59 -4.56
CA GLY A 296 -4.86 21.14 -5.76
C GLY A 296 -3.76 20.23 -6.31
N TRP A 297 -3.74 18.95 -5.91
CA TRP A 297 -2.68 17.99 -6.22
C TRP A 297 -3.25 16.59 -6.46
N GLU A 298 -2.57 15.82 -7.29
CA GLU A 298 -2.78 14.39 -7.50
C GLU A 298 -1.46 13.69 -7.80
N PRO A 299 -1.33 12.36 -7.57
CA PRO A 299 -0.18 11.57 -8.01
C PRO A 299 0.08 11.76 -9.51
N SER A 300 1.33 12.03 -9.87
CA SER A 300 1.69 12.42 -11.25
C SER A 300 2.95 11.73 -11.79
N THR A 301 3.65 10.95 -10.98
CA THR A 301 4.80 10.18 -11.46
C THR A 301 4.35 9.13 -12.47
N ARG A 302 4.89 9.17 -13.69
CA ARG A 302 4.57 8.22 -14.74
C ARG A 302 5.03 6.82 -14.38
N LEU A 303 4.25 5.83 -14.76
CA LEU A 303 4.56 4.41 -14.48
C LEU A 303 5.95 4.02 -14.99
N ARG A 304 6.32 4.43 -16.22
CA ARG A 304 7.64 4.14 -16.81
C ARG A 304 8.78 4.63 -15.93
N ASP A 305 8.71 5.89 -15.47
CA ASP A 305 9.77 6.54 -14.70
C ASP A 305 10.00 5.83 -13.34
N GLY A 306 8.90 5.43 -12.69
CA GLY A 306 8.96 4.65 -11.45
C GLY A 306 9.45 3.21 -11.68
N LEU A 307 9.07 2.57 -12.81
CA LEU A 307 9.53 1.24 -13.16
C LEU A 307 11.03 1.19 -13.45
N GLU A 308 11.61 2.20 -14.10
CA GLU A 308 13.06 2.29 -14.32
C GLU A 308 13.81 2.22 -12.99
N ARG A 309 13.38 2.99 -11.99
CA ARG A 309 13.99 3.00 -10.64
C ARG A 309 13.75 1.69 -9.89
N THR A 310 12.55 1.13 -10.01
CA THR A 310 12.20 -0.14 -9.35
C THR A 310 12.99 -1.30 -9.95
N TYR A 311 13.09 -1.35 -11.27
CA TYR A 311 13.86 -2.36 -11.98
C TYR A 311 15.34 -2.30 -11.61
N ALA A 312 15.95 -1.11 -11.65
CA ALA A 312 17.35 -0.92 -11.28
C ALA A 312 17.61 -1.40 -9.85
N TRP A 313 16.75 -1.01 -8.89
CA TRP A 313 16.89 -1.45 -7.51
C TRP A 313 16.78 -2.98 -7.36
N ILE A 314 15.77 -3.63 -7.98
CA ILE A 314 15.62 -5.10 -7.92
C ILE A 314 16.80 -5.79 -8.57
N HIS A 315 17.30 -5.29 -9.71
CA HIS A 315 18.47 -5.83 -10.39
C HIS A 315 19.69 -5.81 -9.49
N ASP A 316 19.96 -4.71 -8.80
CA ASP A 316 21.06 -4.57 -7.86
C ASP A 316 20.92 -5.55 -6.68
N GLN A 317 19.70 -5.69 -6.12
CA GLN A 317 19.42 -6.64 -5.04
C GLN A 317 19.66 -8.10 -5.47
N MET A 318 19.29 -8.46 -6.70
CA MET A 318 19.47 -9.81 -7.23
C MET A 318 20.94 -10.08 -7.57
N SER A 319 21.63 -9.08 -8.13
CA SER A 319 23.07 -9.20 -8.47
C SER A 319 23.97 -9.30 -7.22
N ALA A 320 23.59 -8.68 -6.11
CA ALA A 320 24.33 -8.76 -4.85
C ALA A 320 24.21 -10.13 -4.13
N LYS A 321 23.25 -10.98 -4.56
CA LYS A 321 23.04 -12.34 -4.02
C LYS A 321 23.84 -13.43 -4.76
N HIS A 322 24.41 -13.07 -5.90
CA HIS A 322 25.27 -13.93 -6.74
C HIS A 322 26.73 -13.48 -6.66
#